data_6ae967fb489262a4a300fe81161d4f41
#
_entry.id   6ae967fb489262a4a300fe81161d4f41
#
_cell.length_a   1.000
_cell.length_b   1.000
_cell.length_c   1.000
_cell.angle_alpha   90.00
_cell.angle_beta   90.00
_cell.angle_gamma   90.00
#
_symmetry.space_group_name_H-M   'P 1'
#
loop_
_entity.id
_entity.type
_entity.pdbx_description
1 polymer ?
#
loop_
_entity_poly.entity_id
_entity_poly.type
_entity_poly.pdbx_seq_one_letter_code
_entity_poly.pdbx_strand_id
1 'polypeptide(L)'
;MNSEELQTLITDYFSRRDDIDTVLLFGSFAKGTYNEHSDIDIAIHSNKTLDYERLSTIQTELALLTHREIDLADLSSADGLFLYQIMTIGIKIKISKSVFVSYLSKALGFKEDFLPVIEYSRKEKIRRYVNG
;
A
#
# COMPACT_ATOMS: atom_id res chain seq x y z
N MET A 1 -7.10 -3.50 19.68
CA MET A 1 -6.07 -2.50 19.33
C MET A 1 -6.66 -1.46 18.38
N ASN A 2 -6.38 -0.19 18.63
CA ASN A 2 -6.78 0.87 17.71
C ASN A 2 -5.80 0.96 16.53
N SER A 3 -6.11 1.82 15.58
CA SER A 3 -5.30 1.99 14.37
C SER A 3 -3.85 2.40 14.66
N GLU A 4 -3.67 3.29 15.64
CA GLU A 4 -2.36 3.79 16.04
C GLU A 4 -1.49 2.67 16.64
N GLU A 5 -2.09 1.87 17.51
CA GLU A 5 -1.41 0.72 18.11
C GLU A 5 -1.02 -0.31 17.07
N LEU A 6 -1.89 -0.58 16.12
CA LEU A 6 -1.60 -1.50 15.02
C LEU A 6 -0.46 -0.98 14.15
N GLN A 7 -0.46 0.31 13.81
CA GLN A 7 0.63 0.91 13.03
C GLN A 7 1.96 0.82 13.77
N THR A 8 1.97 1.08 15.06
CA THR A 8 3.18 0.98 15.89
C THR A 8 3.72 -0.45 15.89
N LEU A 9 2.84 -1.42 16.04
CA LEU A 9 3.22 -2.83 16.08
C LEU A 9 3.80 -3.28 14.74
N ILE A 10 3.17 -2.89 13.65
CA ILE A 10 3.63 -3.20 12.29
C ILE A 10 4.98 -2.53 12.01
N THR A 11 5.13 -1.27 12.40
CA THR A 11 6.39 -0.53 12.26
C THR A 11 7.52 -1.23 13.01
N ASP A 12 7.27 -1.64 14.25
CA ASP A 12 8.26 -2.36 15.06
C ASP A 12 8.66 -3.69 14.41
N TYR A 13 7.69 -4.43 13.89
CA TYR A 13 7.95 -5.69 13.22
C TYR A 13 8.91 -5.51 12.05
N PHE A 14 8.64 -4.55 11.16
CA PHE A 14 9.46 -4.33 9.97
C PHE A 14 10.78 -3.62 10.27
N SER A 15 10.89 -2.92 11.39
CA SER A 15 12.16 -2.29 11.79
C SER A 15 13.26 -3.33 12.04
N ARG A 16 12.88 -4.56 12.33
CA ARG A 16 13.82 -5.67 12.59
C ARG A 16 14.10 -6.51 11.35
N ARG A 17 13.54 -6.14 10.20
CA ARG A 17 13.71 -6.89 8.96
C ARG A 17 14.44 -6.06 7.93
N ASP A 18 15.75 -6.23 7.88
CA ASP A 18 16.62 -5.48 6.97
C ASP A 18 16.39 -5.83 5.51
N ASP A 19 15.85 -7.01 5.23
CA ASP A 19 15.55 -7.46 3.88
C ASP A 19 14.29 -6.78 3.28
N ILE A 20 13.43 -6.22 4.13
CA ILE A 20 12.25 -5.46 3.69
C ILE A 20 12.57 -3.98 3.84
N ASP A 21 12.72 -3.29 2.72
CA ASP A 21 13.16 -1.89 2.70
C ASP A 21 12.02 -0.89 2.58
N THR A 22 10.85 -1.31 2.13
CA THR A 22 9.71 -0.41 1.96
C THR A 22 8.43 -1.13 2.34
N VAL A 23 7.59 -0.44 3.13
CA VAL A 23 6.32 -0.96 3.62
C VAL A 23 5.29 0.16 3.61
N LEU A 24 4.14 -0.09 3.00
CA LEU A 24 3.03 0.85 2.91
C LEU A 24 1.73 0.14 3.31
N LEU A 25 0.92 0.79 4.13
CA LEU A 25 -0.44 0.32 4.40
C LEU A 25 -1.37 0.94 3.37
N PHE A 26 -2.28 0.13 2.83
CA PHE A 26 -3.24 0.61 1.84
C PHE A 26 -4.65 0.10 2.18
N GLY A 27 -5.58 0.17 1.26
CA GLY A 27 -6.94 -0.29 1.48
C GLY A 27 -7.69 0.53 2.53
N SER A 28 -8.45 -0.13 3.40
CA SER A 28 -9.30 0.53 4.38
C SER A 28 -8.51 1.38 5.39
N PHE A 29 -7.29 0.98 5.72
CA PHE A 29 -6.43 1.78 6.60
C PHE A 29 -6.11 3.14 5.99
N ALA A 30 -5.69 3.15 4.73
CA ALA A 30 -5.33 4.38 4.05
C ALA A 30 -6.54 5.27 3.77
N LYS A 31 -7.71 4.66 3.57
CA LYS A 31 -8.95 5.39 3.27
C LYS A 31 -9.71 5.86 4.51
N GLY A 32 -9.27 5.47 5.70
CA GLY A 32 -9.96 5.83 6.93
C GLY A 32 -11.28 5.08 7.17
N THR A 33 -11.53 4.01 6.43
CA THR A 33 -12.74 3.19 6.58
C THR A 33 -12.49 1.93 7.41
N TYR A 34 -11.34 1.86 8.07
CA TYR A 34 -10.93 0.75 8.91
C TYR A 34 -11.88 0.55 10.08
N ASN A 35 -12.19 -0.72 10.39
CA ASN A 35 -12.95 -1.12 11.58
C ASN A 35 -12.37 -2.41 12.15
N GLU A 36 -12.98 -2.91 13.24
CA GLU A 36 -12.48 -4.09 13.97
C GLU A 36 -12.43 -5.37 13.14
N HIS A 37 -13.18 -5.43 12.05
CA HIS A 37 -13.26 -6.62 11.19
C HIS A 37 -12.50 -6.44 9.88
N SER A 38 -11.89 -5.30 9.67
CA SER A 38 -11.15 -5.03 8.44
C SER A 38 -9.86 -5.83 8.37
N ASP A 39 -9.55 -6.35 7.19
CA ASP A 39 -8.23 -6.91 6.90
C ASP A 39 -7.20 -5.77 6.89
N ILE A 40 -5.95 -6.11 7.14
CA ILE A 40 -4.86 -5.15 7.03
C ILE A 40 -4.16 -5.41 5.70
N ASP A 41 -4.22 -4.42 4.80
CA ASP A 41 -3.61 -4.48 3.49
C ASP A 41 -2.23 -3.83 3.54
N ILE A 42 -1.19 -4.61 3.27
CA ILE A 42 0.21 -4.20 3.39
C ILE A 42 0.93 -4.49 2.08
N ALA A 43 1.58 -3.47 1.51
CA ALA A 43 2.47 -3.63 0.37
C ALA A 43 3.91 -3.56 0.86
N ILE A 44 4.73 -4.53 0.46
CA ILE A 44 6.14 -4.60 0.86
C ILE A 44 7.04 -4.70 -0.36
N HIS A 45 8.27 -4.20 -0.21
CA HIS A 45 9.35 -4.41 -1.16
C HIS A 45 10.54 -5.01 -0.42
N SER A 46 11.09 -6.08 -0.99
CA SER A 46 12.28 -6.73 -0.46
C SER A 46 13.48 -6.44 -1.36
N ASN A 47 14.64 -6.26 -0.76
CA ASN A 47 15.90 -6.20 -1.50
C ASN A 47 16.40 -7.59 -1.91
N LYS A 48 15.69 -8.64 -1.52
CA LYS A 48 15.90 -10.03 -1.93
C LYS A 48 14.62 -10.57 -2.54
N THR A 49 14.72 -11.64 -3.33
CA THR A 49 13.54 -12.27 -3.92
C THR A 49 12.54 -12.69 -2.85
N LEU A 50 11.28 -12.27 -3.02
CA LEU A 50 10.18 -12.71 -2.17
C LEU A 50 9.52 -13.91 -2.81
N ASP A 51 9.83 -15.11 -2.31
CA ASP A 51 9.12 -16.31 -2.72
C ASP A 51 7.85 -16.49 -1.87
N TYR A 52 7.05 -17.48 -2.24
CA TYR A 52 5.80 -17.79 -1.53
C TYR A 52 6.04 -18.07 -0.05
N GLU A 53 7.10 -18.81 0.26
CA GLU A 53 7.40 -19.20 1.64
C GLU A 53 7.70 -17.99 2.52
N ARG A 54 8.49 -17.02 2.02
CA ARG A 54 8.80 -15.80 2.76
C ARG A 54 7.58 -14.91 2.94
N LEU A 55 6.79 -14.74 1.89
CA LEU A 55 5.52 -13.99 1.98
C LEU A 55 4.58 -14.62 3.00
N SER A 56 4.43 -15.93 2.94
CA SER A 56 3.56 -16.67 3.86
C SER A 56 4.04 -16.55 5.30
N THR A 57 5.34 -16.60 5.53
CA THR A 57 5.92 -16.44 6.87
C THR A 57 5.63 -15.05 7.43
N ILE A 58 5.87 -14.01 6.67
CA ILE A 58 5.61 -12.62 7.09
C ILE A 58 4.12 -12.44 7.39
N GLN A 59 3.28 -12.93 6.49
CA GLN A 59 1.82 -12.83 6.65
C GLN A 59 1.35 -13.51 7.93
N THR A 60 1.85 -14.71 8.20
CA THR A 60 1.48 -15.48 9.39
C THR A 60 1.96 -14.80 10.66
N GLU A 61 3.18 -14.33 10.68
CA GLU A 61 3.74 -13.64 11.85
C GLU A 61 2.95 -12.37 12.16
N LEU A 62 2.64 -11.57 11.15
CA LEU A 62 1.84 -10.36 11.32
C LEU A 62 0.42 -10.67 11.77
N ALA A 63 -0.20 -11.71 11.23
CA ALA A 63 -1.54 -12.11 11.63
C ALA A 63 -1.58 -12.51 13.11
N LEU A 64 -0.56 -13.24 13.57
CA LEU A 64 -0.46 -13.63 14.97
C LEU A 64 -0.25 -12.42 15.90
N LEU A 65 0.55 -11.45 15.47
CA LEU A 65 0.83 -10.26 16.26
C LEU A 65 -0.38 -9.32 16.34
N THR A 66 -1.11 -9.16 15.26
CA THR A 66 -2.20 -8.18 15.16
C THR A 66 -3.58 -8.77 15.46
N HIS A 67 -3.70 -10.10 15.49
CA HIS A 67 -4.99 -10.81 15.56
C HIS A 67 -5.93 -10.39 14.43
N ARG A 68 -5.38 -10.12 13.25
CA ARG A 68 -6.11 -9.69 12.05
C ARG A 68 -5.66 -10.48 10.85
N GLU A 69 -6.54 -10.60 9.87
CA GLU A 69 -6.14 -11.10 8.57
C GLU A 69 -5.24 -10.07 7.89
N ILE A 70 -4.15 -10.55 7.31
CA ILE A 70 -3.16 -9.73 6.62
C ILE A 70 -3.22 -10.06 5.14
N ASP A 71 -3.46 -9.06 4.32
CA ASP A 71 -3.38 -9.16 2.87
C ASP A 71 -2.05 -8.52 2.44
N LEU A 72 -1.10 -9.36 2.08
CA LEU A 72 0.27 -8.93 1.80
C LEU A 72 0.51 -8.91 0.29
N ALA A 73 0.85 -7.74 -0.23
CA ALA A 73 1.18 -7.55 -1.64
C ALA A 73 2.67 -7.31 -1.82
N ASP A 74 3.25 -7.94 -2.84
CA ASP A 74 4.63 -7.67 -3.26
C ASP A 74 4.61 -6.47 -4.20
N LEU A 75 5.24 -5.38 -3.78
CA LEU A 75 5.27 -4.14 -4.55
C LEU A 75 5.89 -4.33 -5.94
N SER A 76 6.84 -5.25 -6.07
CA SER A 76 7.49 -5.55 -7.36
C SER A 76 6.54 -6.16 -8.38
N SER A 77 5.44 -6.75 -7.94
CA SER A 77 4.42 -7.33 -8.80
C SER A 77 3.22 -6.41 -9.03
N ALA A 78 3.18 -5.27 -8.35
CA ALA A 78 2.08 -4.32 -8.48
C ALA A 78 2.28 -3.42 -9.69
N ASP A 79 1.18 -3.11 -10.38
CA ASP A 79 1.19 -2.21 -11.54
C ASP A 79 -0.13 -1.46 -11.66
N GLY A 80 -0.23 -0.61 -12.66
CA GLY A 80 -1.45 0.07 -13.06
C GLY A 80 -2.09 0.90 -11.94
N LEU A 81 -3.41 0.90 -11.91
CA LEU A 81 -4.20 1.66 -10.94
C LEU A 81 -3.92 1.22 -9.50
N PHE A 82 -3.70 -0.08 -9.30
CA PHE A 82 -3.40 -0.63 -7.99
C PHE A 82 -2.11 -0.03 -7.42
N LEU A 83 -1.05 -0.02 -8.22
CA LEU A 83 0.22 0.60 -7.82
C LEU A 83 0.06 2.10 -7.58
N TYR A 84 -0.67 2.77 -8.46
CA TYR A 84 -0.94 4.20 -8.31
C TYR A 84 -1.61 4.52 -6.97
N GLN A 85 -2.61 3.74 -6.59
CA GLN A 85 -3.31 3.94 -5.32
C GLN A 85 -2.39 3.71 -4.12
N ILE A 86 -1.61 2.65 -4.14
CA ILE A 86 -0.65 2.35 -3.06
C ILE A 86 0.33 3.51 -2.89
N MET A 87 0.93 3.97 -3.98
CA MET A 87 2.01 4.96 -3.92
C MET A 87 1.52 6.37 -3.59
N THR A 88 0.27 6.71 -3.90
CA THR A 88 -0.24 8.06 -3.70
C THR A 88 -1.01 8.23 -2.39
N ILE A 89 -1.71 7.21 -1.91
CA ILE A 89 -2.53 7.31 -0.70
C ILE A 89 -2.10 6.36 0.41
N GLY A 90 -1.16 5.46 0.16
CA GLY A 90 -0.68 4.52 1.16
C GLY A 90 -0.01 5.20 2.35
N ILE A 91 -0.21 4.63 3.53
CA ILE A 91 0.44 5.10 4.75
C ILE A 91 1.86 4.52 4.80
N LYS A 92 2.85 5.39 4.89
CA LYS A 92 4.26 5.00 4.90
C LYS A 92 4.65 4.44 6.26
N ILE A 93 5.03 3.18 6.31
CA ILE A 93 5.53 2.52 7.52
C ILE A 93 7.05 2.50 7.55
N LYS A 94 7.64 2.12 6.43
CA LYS A 94 9.10 2.05 6.26
C LYS A 94 9.40 2.41 4.82
N ILE A 95 10.37 3.31 4.60
CA ILE A 95 10.63 3.83 3.25
C ILE A 95 12.13 3.79 2.95
N SER A 96 12.47 3.12 1.86
CA SER A 96 13.73 3.34 1.15
C SER A 96 13.45 4.41 0.09
N LYS A 97 14.15 5.53 0.16
CA LYS A 97 13.90 6.66 -0.75
C LYS A 97 14.04 6.27 -2.21
N SER A 98 15.11 5.56 -2.56
CA SER A 98 15.34 5.16 -3.95
C SER A 98 14.27 4.21 -4.48
N VAL A 99 13.86 3.25 -3.67
CA VAL A 99 12.78 2.30 -4.02
C VAL A 99 11.46 3.05 -4.15
N PHE A 100 11.13 3.90 -3.20
CA PHE A 100 9.88 4.66 -3.21
C PHE A 100 9.79 5.53 -4.47
N VAL A 101 10.84 6.27 -4.79
CA VAL A 101 10.88 7.13 -5.99
C VAL A 101 10.73 6.30 -7.25
N SER A 102 11.37 5.14 -7.33
CA SER A 102 11.28 4.25 -8.49
C SER A 102 9.83 3.79 -8.74
N TYR A 103 9.14 3.33 -7.70
CA TYR A 103 7.76 2.86 -7.84
C TYR A 103 6.77 4.00 -8.00
N LEU A 104 7.02 5.16 -7.39
CA LEU A 104 6.21 6.34 -7.62
C LEU A 104 6.32 6.80 -9.08
N SER A 105 7.52 6.80 -9.64
CA SER A 105 7.74 7.14 -11.05
C SER A 105 6.99 6.18 -11.97
N LYS A 106 7.02 4.88 -11.68
CA LYS A 106 6.26 3.89 -12.44
C LYS A 106 4.75 4.15 -12.35
N ALA A 107 4.26 4.48 -11.15
CA ALA A 107 2.85 4.81 -10.91
C ALA A 107 2.43 6.05 -11.65
N LEU A 108 3.27 7.08 -11.68
CA LEU A 108 3.00 8.32 -12.40
C LEU A 108 3.08 8.14 -13.91
N GLY A 109 3.93 7.23 -14.39
CA GLY A 109 3.95 6.83 -15.81
C GLY A 109 2.62 6.23 -16.23
N PHE A 110 2.02 5.39 -15.40
CA PHE A 110 0.66 4.91 -15.62
C PHE A 110 -0.34 6.06 -15.70
N LYS A 111 -0.22 7.05 -14.81
CA LYS A 111 -1.08 8.24 -14.81
C LYS A 111 -0.96 8.99 -16.14
N GLU A 112 0.24 9.17 -16.65
CA GLU A 112 0.47 9.89 -17.92
C GLU A 112 -0.16 9.14 -19.10
N ASP A 113 -0.11 7.80 -19.11
CA ASP A 113 -0.57 6.99 -20.22
C ASP A 113 -2.08 6.72 -20.21
N PHE A 114 -2.65 6.51 -19.04
CA PHE A 114 -4.03 6.01 -18.90
C PHE A 114 -4.97 6.93 -18.15
N LEU A 115 -4.51 7.56 -17.08
CA LEU A 115 -5.36 8.36 -16.21
C LEU A 115 -5.85 9.68 -16.81
N PRO A 116 -5.24 10.27 -17.84
CA PRO A 116 -5.81 11.48 -18.45
C PRO A 116 -7.27 11.30 -18.87
N VAL A 117 -7.64 10.13 -19.39
CA VAL A 117 -9.02 9.84 -19.77
C VAL A 117 -9.92 9.75 -18.53
N ILE A 118 -9.47 9.08 -17.49
CA ILE A 118 -10.22 8.92 -16.24
C ILE A 118 -10.38 10.25 -15.53
N GLU A 119 -9.32 11.03 -15.43
CA GLU A 119 -9.34 12.36 -14.81
C GLU A 119 -10.23 13.33 -15.57
N TYR A 120 -10.18 13.30 -16.89
CA TYR A 120 -11.06 14.12 -17.71
C TYR A 120 -12.54 13.79 -17.44
N SER A 121 -12.87 12.52 -17.43
CA SER A 121 -14.25 12.06 -17.11
C SER A 121 -14.68 12.51 -15.73
N ARG A 122 -13.77 12.44 -14.75
CA ARG A 122 -14.04 12.87 -13.37
C ARG A 122 -14.24 14.38 -13.29
N LYS A 123 -13.41 15.16 -13.94
CA LYS A 123 -13.52 16.63 -13.98
C LYS A 123 -14.81 17.06 -14.65
N GLU A 124 -15.23 16.39 -15.72
CA GLU A 124 -16.47 16.68 -16.40
C GLU A 124 -17.67 16.41 -15.48
N LYS A 125 -17.65 15.32 -14.73
CA LYS A 125 -18.70 15.01 -13.75
C LYS A 125 -18.77 16.06 -12.65
N ILE A 126 -17.63 16.49 -12.13
CA ILE A 126 -17.57 17.54 -11.11
C ILE A 126 -18.08 18.86 -11.66
N ARG A 127 -17.66 19.24 -12.86
CA ARG A 127 -18.12 20.46 -13.52
C ARG A 127 -19.63 20.47 -13.71
N ARG A 128 -20.20 19.39 -14.19
CA ARG A 128 -21.65 19.25 -14.35
C ARG A 128 -22.38 19.39 -13.02
N TYR A 129 -21.82 18.80 -11.98
CA TYR A 129 -22.41 18.83 -10.64
C TYR A 129 -22.37 20.24 -10.05
N VAL A 130 -21.26 20.96 -10.23
CA VAL A 130 -21.08 22.31 -9.67
C VAL A 130 -21.82 23.38 -10.48
N ASN A 131 -21.83 23.25 -11.79
CA ASN A 131 -22.38 24.26 -12.70
C ASN A 131 -23.77 23.92 -13.20
N GLY A 132 -24.24 22.75 -12.92
CA GLY A 132 -25.52 22.27 -13.41
C GLY A 132 -26.60 22.27 -12.42
#